data_bfde60fb8e65ab6336a83b48bddf9798
#
_entry.id   bfde60fb8e65ab6336a83b48bddf9798
#
_cell.length_a   1.000
_cell.length_b   1.000
_cell.length_c   1.000
_cell.angle_alpha   90.00
_cell.angle_beta   90.00
_cell.angle_gamma   90.00
#
_symmetry.space_group_name_H-M   'P 1'
#
loop_
_entity.id
_entity.type
_entity.pdbx_description
1 polymer ?
#
loop_
_entity_poly.entity_id
_entity_poly.type
_entity_poly.pdbx_seq_one_letter_code
_entity_poly.pdbx_strand_id
1 'polypeptide(L)'
;ALVIFAIKGCVSSVSQRAEQKRQEELAAMSTQTPTTAPAQKSNSSDIDQNYYQNSAFIGNSFVDGMMNYSLVEGADYFARIGLNVNDAMTKSTSTGTVPVIEELNNGKQYNKIFMIFGENELGWANSDTFVEQYGALIDKAKSYQSTAKIYLFAITPVTKEVSDNNVDNTNNEQIVKYNELIKKLAESKGVVYADVY
;
A
#
# COMPACT_ATOMS: atom_id res chain seq x y z
N ALA A 1 20.44 26.75 -26.21
CA ALA A 1 20.24 26.81 -24.74
C ALA A 1 18.78 27.11 -24.36
N LEU A 2 18.02 27.85 -25.15
CA LEU A 2 16.62 28.25 -24.84
C LEU A 2 15.60 27.09 -24.99
N VAL A 3 15.84 26.09 -25.83
CA VAL A 3 14.90 24.98 -26.10
C VAL A 3 14.89 23.97 -24.95
N ILE A 4 16.01 23.79 -24.22
CA ILE A 4 16.11 22.81 -23.12
C ILE A 4 15.36 23.31 -21.86
N PHE A 5 15.24 24.63 -21.66
CA PHE A 5 14.47 25.20 -20.55
C PHE A 5 12.95 25.06 -20.73
N ALA A 6 12.45 25.13 -21.98
CA ALA A 6 11.01 24.99 -22.24
C ALA A 6 10.51 23.55 -22.01
N ILE A 7 11.32 22.54 -22.29
CA ILE A 7 10.93 21.13 -22.09
C ILE A 7 10.90 20.76 -20.62
N LYS A 8 11.82 21.24 -19.80
CA LYS A 8 11.80 21.00 -18.33
C LYS A 8 10.62 21.68 -17.63
N GLY A 9 10.22 22.86 -18.08
CA GLY A 9 9.05 23.57 -17.55
C GLY A 9 7.72 22.90 -17.89
N CYS A 10 7.59 22.29 -19.07
CA CYS A 10 6.36 21.61 -19.49
C CYS A 10 6.15 20.27 -18.77
N VAL A 11 7.21 19.50 -18.53
CA VAL A 11 7.11 18.20 -17.84
C VAL A 11 6.75 18.41 -16.36
N SER A 12 7.29 19.45 -15.70
CA SER A 12 6.95 19.75 -14.29
C SER A 12 5.50 20.24 -14.13
N SER A 13 4.96 20.98 -15.09
CA SER A 13 3.58 21.49 -15.04
C SER A 13 2.53 20.41 -15.30
N VAL A 14 2.85 19.39 -16.11
CA VAL A 14 1.94 18.26 -16.38
C VAL A 14 1.86 17.34 -15.17
N SER A 15 3.00 17.04 -14.52
CA SER A 15 3.00 16.22 -13.31
C SER A 15 2.33 16.92 -12.11
N GLN A 16 2.53 18.24 -11.97
CA GLN A 16 1.86 19.03 -10.94
C GLN A 16 0.34 19.11 -11.14
N ARG A 17 -0.12 19.25 -12.40
CA ARG A 17 -1.56 19.24 -12.71
C ARG A 17 -2.20 17.87 -12.47
N ALA A 18 -1.50 16.78 -12.77
CA ALA A 18 -1.98 15.43 -12.49
C ALA A 18 -2.09 15.18 -10.97
N GLU A 19 -1.12 15.64 -10.20
CA GLU A 19 -1.11 15.55 -8.74
C GLU A 19 -2.20 16.42 -8.10
N GLN A 20 -2.40 17.63 -8.60
CA GLN A 20 -3.45 18.54 -8.13
C GLN A 20 -4.85 18.00 -8.45
N LYS A 21 -5.06 17.45 -9.65
CA LYS A 21 -6.33 16.83 -10.03
C LYS A 21 -6.64 15.60 -9.17
N ARG A 22 -5.64 14.81 -8.84
CA ARG A 22 -5.76 13.65 -7.95
C ARG A 22 -6.09 14.06 -6.52
N GLN A 23 -5.53 15.17 -6.03
CA GLN A 23 -5.87 15.72 -4.71
C GLN A 23 -7.29 16.32 -4.67
N GLU A 24 -7.73 16.96 -5.76
CA GLU A 24 -9.12 17.45 -5.88
C GLU A 24 -10.12 16.30 -5.94
N GLU A 25 -9.82 15.20 -6.63
CA GLU A 25 -10.66 13.99 -6.65
C GLU A 25 -10.73 13.32 -5.28
N LEU A 26 -9.61 13.22 -4.55
CA LEU A 26 -9.57 12.70 -3.19
C LEU A 26 -10.34 13.58 -2.21
N ALA A 27 -10.25 14.90 -2.35
CA ALA A 27 -11.03 15.85 -1.55
C ALA A 27 -12.53 15.77 -1.86
N ALA A 28 -12.90 15.56 -3.13
CA ALA A 28 -14.29 15.36 -3.54
C ALA A 28 -14.89 14.05 -3.00
N MET A 29 -14.09 12.98 -2.91
CA MET A 29 -14.52 11.72 -2.28
C MET A 29 -14.69 11.85 -0.77
N SER A 30 -13.92 12.72 -0.09
CA SER A 30 -14.04 12.94 1.36
C SER A 30 -15.26 13.77 1.75
N THR A 31 -15.88 14.48 0.82
CA THR A 31 -17.09 15.29 1.05
C THR A 31 -18.41 14.56 0.76
N GLN A 32 -18.35 13.33 0.22
CA GLN A 32 -19.55 12.51 0.08
C GLN A 32 -19.88 11.87 1.42
N THR A 33 -20.92 12.37 2.08
CA THR A 33 -21.51 11.74 3.26
C THR A 33 -21.88 10.30 2.88
N PRO A 34 -21.36 9.26 3.58
CA PRO A 34 -21.70 7.89 3.24
C PRO A 34 -23.21 7.69 3.43
N THR A 35 -23.89 7.39 2.34
CA THR A 35 -25.26 6.87 2.42
C THR A 35 -25.18 5.55 3.16
N THR A 36 -25.65 5.52 4.39
CA THR A 36 -25.67 4.35 5.26
C THR A 36 -26.53 3.25 4.63
N ALA A 37 -25.90 2.35 3.90
CA ALA A 37 -26.41 0.99 3.80
C ALA A 37 -26.34 0.38 5.21
N PRO A 38 -27.36 -0.37 5.69
CA PRO A 38 -27.33 -0.94 7.02
C PRO A 38 -26.12 -1.87 7.12
N ALA A 39 -25.15 -1.47 7.95
CA ALA A 39 -24.01 -2.32 8.28
C ALA A 39 -24.57 -3.62 8.87
N GLN A 40 -24.40 -4.71 8.16
CA GLN A 40 -24.58 -6.04 8.72
C GLN A 40 -23.61 -6.12 9.90
N LYS A 41 -24.12 -6.11 11.12
CA LYS A 41 -23.35 -6.37 12.32
C LYS A 41 -22.83 -7.81 12.21
N SER A 42 -21.63 -7.99 11.67
CA SER A 42 -20.86 -9.19 11.93
C SER A 42 -20.69 -9.25 13.43
N ASN A 43 -21.00 -10.37 14.05
CA ASN A 43 -20.72 -10.62 15.47
C ASN A 43 -19.21 -10.48 15.68
N SER A 44 -18.77 -9.30 16.10
CA SER A 44 -17.36 -8.98 16.39
C SER A 44 -16.93 -9.48 17.77
N SER A 45 -17.57 -10.54 18.29
CA SER A 45 -17.38 -10.99 19.65
C SER A 45 -16.08 -11.73 19.94
N ASP A 46 -15.25 -12.05 18.94
CA ASP A 46 -14.05 -12.88 19.13
C ASP A 46 -12.79 -12.35 18.41
N ILE A 47 -12.72 -11.06 18.06
CA ILE A 47 -11.44 -10.49 17.63
C ILE A 47 -10.59 -10.28 18.89
N ASP A 48 -9.54 -11.06 19.03
CA ASP A 48 -8.52 -10.83 20.07
C ASP A 48 -7.92 -9.45 19.85
N GLN A 49 -8.35 -8.48 20.66
CA GLN A 49 -7.85 -7.10 20.61
C GLN A 49 -6.34 -7.01 20.79
N ASN A 50 -5.72 -8.05 21.38
CA ASN A 50 -4.28 -8.14 21.53
C ASN A 50 -3.58 -8.71 20.29
N TYR A 51 -4.31 -9.20 19.28
CA TYR A 51 -3.72 -9.83 18.09
C TYR A 51 -2.74 -8.91 17.36
N TYR A 52 -3.06 -7.62 17.32
CA TYR A 52 -2.26 -6.61 16.62
C TYR A 52 -1.28 -5.85 17.52
N GLN A 53 -1.28 -6.15 18.82
CA GLN A 53 -0.34 -5.54 19.75
C GLN A 53 1.10 -5.80 19.30
N ASN A 54 1.92 -4.75 19.35
CA ASN A 54 3.32 -4.81 18.95
C ASN A 54 3.50 -5.31 17.50
N SER A 55 2.66 -4.83 16.59
CA SER A 55 2.77 -5.06 15.14
C SER A 55 2.98 -3.77 14.37
N ALA A 56 3.42 -3.88 13.13
CA ALA A 56 3.58 -2.77 12.20
C ALA A 56 2.76 -3.02 10.92
N PHE A 57 2.07 -2.00 10.45
CA PHE A 57 1.49 -1.95 9.11
C PHE A 57 2.34 -1.04 8.24
N ILE A 58 2.74 -1.54 7.07
CA ILE A 58 3.55 -0.80 6.10
C ILE A 58 2.87 -0.84 4.74
N GLY A 59 2.68 0.32 4.10
CA GLY A 59 2.03 0.33 2.79
C GLY A 59 1.57 1.69 2.29
N ASN A 60 0.61 1.61 1.37
CA ASN A 60 0.08 2.71 0.59
C ASN A 60 -1.09 3.44 1.28
N SER A 61 -2.00 4.01 0.49
CA SER A 61 -3.19 4.74 0.97
C SER A 61 -4.15 3.87 1.80
N PHE A 62 -4.15 2.55 1.65
CA PHE A 62 -4.94 1.66 2.53
C PHE A 62 -4.43 1.73 3.96
N VAL A 63 -3.12 1.63 4.16
CA VAL A 63 -2.50 1.73 5.49
C VAL A 63 -2.66 3.14 6.05
N ASP A 64 -2.54 4.17 5.21
CA ASP A 64 -2.81 5.56 5.61
C ASP A 64 -4.26 5.74 6.08
N GLY A 65 -5.23 5.14 5.39
CA GLY A 65 -6.63 5.11 5.81
C GLY A 65 -6.83 4.36 7.13
N MET A 66 -6.21 3.19 7.30
CA MET A 66 -6.28 2.44 8.56
C MET A 66 -5.79 3.27 9.75
N MET A 67 -4.68 4.00 9.59
CA MET A 67 -4.13 4.91 10.58
C MET A 67 -5.10 6.06 10.90
N ASN A 68 -5.60 6.75 9.88
CA ASN A 68 -6.45 7.93 10.04
C ASN A 68 -7.81 7.60 10.69
N TYR A 69 -8.34 6.40 10.46
CA TYR A 69 -9.58 5.93 11.07
C TYR A 69 -9.36 5.11 12.35
N SER A 70 -8.13 4.96 12.81
CA SER A 70 -7.75 4.19 14.01
C SER A 70 -8.38 2.79 14.01
N LEU A 71 -8.31 2.08 12.88
CA LEU A 71 -9.01 0.81 12.69
C LEU A 71 -8.45 -0.32 13.55
N VAL A 72 -7.18 -0.24 13.91
CA VAL A 72 -6.48 -1.27 14.70
C VAL A 72 -5.68 -0.58 15.80
N GLU A 73 -5.94 -0.94 17.05
CA GLU A 73 -5.21 -0.42 18.21
C GLU A 73 -3.95 -1.24 18.49
N GLY A 74 -2.92 -0.58 19.03
CA GLY A 74 -1.68 -1.21 19.48
C GLY A 74 -0.69 -1.58 18.38
N ALA A 75 -0.94 -1.13 17.13
CA ALA A 75 -0.03 -1.25 16.00
C ALA A 75 0.60 0.09 15.63
N ASP A 76 1.80 0.07 15.08
CA ASP A 76 2.42 1.22 14.42
C ASP A 76 2.07 1.21 12.91
N TYR A 77 1.98 2.39 12.31
CA TYR A 77 1.63 2.55 10.90
C TYR A 77 2.70 3.35 10.17
N PHE A 78 3.24 2.79 9.09
CA PHE A 78 4.26 3.40 8.24
C PHE A 78 3.72 3.48 6.80
N ALA A 79 3.09 4.58 6.48
CA ALA A 79 2.32 4.73 5.27
C ALA A 79 2.61 6.03 4.51
N ARG A 80 2.31 5.99 3.21
CA ARG A 80 2.26 7.16 2.34
C ARG A 80 1.25 6.92 1.23
N ILE A 81 0.41 7.91 0.94
CA ILE A 81 -0.51 7.86 -0.21
C ILE A 81 0.29 7.71 -1.50
N GLY A 82 -0.13 6.78 -2.36
CA GLY A 82 0.52 6.48 -3.64
C GLY A 82 1.85 5.73 -3.52
N LEU A 83 2.19 5.21 -2.33
CA LEU A 83 3.41 4.43 -2.14
C LEU A 83 3.36 3.14 -2.94
N ASN A 84 4.43 2.85 -3.66
CA ASN A 84 4.69 1.57 -4.30
C ASN A 84 5.91 0.88 -3.67
N VAL A 85 6.18 -0.36 -4.03
CA VAL A 85 7.27 -1.17 -3.44
C VAL A 85 8.66 -0.58 -3.65
N ASN A 86 8.89 0.13 -4.77
CA ASN A 86 10.16 0.80 -5.03
C ASN A 86 10.31 2.07 -4.18
N ASP A 87 9.24 2.85 -4.10
CA ASP A 87 9.22 4.10 -3.35
C ASP A 87 9.36 3.86 -1.84
N ALA A 88 8.88 2.74 -1.33
CA ALA A 88 9.01 2.37 0.08
C ALA A 88 10.48 2.25 0.53
N MET A 89 11.41 1.99 -0.40
CA MET A 89 12.86 1.93 -0.15
C MET A 89 13.53 3.30 -0.12
N THR A 90 12.87 4.36 -0.63
CA THR A 90 13.51 5.66 -0.87
C THR A 90 12.72 6.86 -0.37
N LYS A 91 11.39 6.74 -0.27
CA LYS A 91 10.50 7.83 0.17
C LYS A 91 10.07 7.64 1.62
N SER A 92 10.00 8.73 2.36
CA SER A 92 9.51 8.76 3.74
C SER A 92 7.98 8.63 3.81
N THR A 93 7.46 8.33 5.00
CA THR A 93 6.04 8.57 5.34
C THR A 93 5.69 10.05 5.17
N SER A 94 4.41 10.41 5.22
CA SER A 94 3.98 11.82 5.07
C SER A 94 4.54 12.75 6.15
N THR A 95 4.89 12.22 7.30
CA THR A 95 5.42 12.97 8.47
C THR A 95 6.83 12.56 8.87
N GLY A 96 7.36 11.48 8.30
CA GLY A 96 8.68 10.94 8.60
C GLY A 96 9.81 11.60 7.81
N THR A 97 11.03 11.27 8.20
CA THR A 97 12.26 11.81 7.58
C THR A 97 13.14 10.72 6.97
N VAL A 98 12.85 9.46 7.27
CA VAL A 98 13.56 8.28 6.72
C VAL A 98 12.66 7.53 5.74
N PRO A 99 13.21 6.73 4.81
CA PRO A 99 12.42 5.84 3.96
C PRO A 99 11.42 5.00 4.76
N VAL A 100 10.26 4.74 4.18
CA VAL A 100 9.17 4.02 4.88
C VAL A 100 9.66 2.68 5.45
N ILE A 101 10.49 1.95 4.73
CA ILE A 101 11.04 0.67 5.19
C ILE A 101 11.98 0.84 6.40
N GLU A 102 12.66 1.95 6.50
CA GLU A 102 13.60 2.21 7.60
C GLU A 102 12.92 2.57 8.92
N GLU A 103 11.64 2.92 8.88
CA GLU A 103 10.81 3.09 10.08
C GLU A 103 10.71 1.77 10.90
N LEU A 104 10.95 0.62 10.28
CA LEU A 104 11.05 -0.66 10.99
C LEU A 104 12.33 -0.78 11.84
N ASN A 105 13.31 0.09 11.65
CA ASN A 105 14.57 0.13 12.41
C ASN A 105 14.54 1.19 13.53
N ASN A 106 13.41 1.34 14.20
CA ASN A 106 13.16 2.37 15.22
C ASN A 106 13.49 1.93 16.65
N GLY A 107 14.17 0.79 16.83
CA GLY A 107 14.52 0.24 18.14
C GLY A 107 13.42 -0.64 18.78
N LYS A 108 12.22 -0.70 18.19
CA LYS A 108 11.18 -1.65 18.59
C LYS A 108 11.40 -3.00 17.92
N GLN A 109 10.97 -4.09 18.57
CA GLN A 109 10.85 -5.40 17.96
C GLN A 109 9.37 -5.71 17.75
N TYR A 110 8.98 -5.91 16.49
CA TYR A 110 7.61 -6.25 16.14
C TYR A 110 7.40 -7.76 16.10
N ASN A 111 6.23 -8.21 16.57
CA ASN A 111 5.84 -9.60 16.46
C ASN A 111 5.33 -9.95 15.05
N LYS A 112 4.68 -8.98 14.41
CA LYS A 112 4.08 -9.11 13.08
C LYS A 112 4.31 -7.84 12.26
N ILE A 113 4.51 -8.03 10.97
CA ILE A 113 4.57 -6.95 9.99
C ILE A 113 3.57 -7.27 8.89
N PHE A 114 2.64 -6.35 8.64
CA PHE A 114 1.64 -6.44 7.59
C PHE A 114 2.03 -5.51 6.45
N MET A 115 2.29 -6.07 5.27
CA MET A 115 2.71 -5.33 4.09
C MET A 115 1.56 -5.29 3.07
N ILE A 116 1.11 -4.09 2.73
CA ILE A 116 -0.05 -3.84 1.85
C ILE A 116 0.40 -3.01 0.65
N PHE A 117 0.65 -3.70 -0.46
CA PHE A 117 1.14 -3.15 -1.73
C PHE A 117 0.54 -3.90 -2.91
N GLY A 118 0.59 -3.30 -4.09
CA GLY A 118 0.21 -3.91 -5.36
C GLY A 118 -0.77 -3.06 -6.17
N GLU A 119 -1.62 -2.26 -5.54
CA GLU A 119 -2.60 -1.42 -6.23
C GLU A 119 -1.93 -0.36 -7.11
N ASN A 120 -0.87 0.27 -6.61
CA ASN A 120 -0.14 1.32 -7.34
C ASN A 120 0.80 0.75 -8.40
N GLU A 121 0.96 -0.56 -8.46
CA GLU A 121 1.81 -1.27 -9.41
C GLU A 121 1.03 -1.95 -10.53
N LEU A 122 -0.32 -1.99 -10.47
CA LEU A 122 -1.16 -2.64 -11.49
C LEU A 122 -0.92 -2.10 -12.92
N GLY A 123 -0.58 -0.82 -13.05
CA GLY A 123 -0.25 -0.16 -14.31
C GLY A 123 1.20 -0.32 -14.76
N TRP A 124 2.05 -1.04 -14.04
CA TRP A 124 3.45 -1.20 -14.44
C TRP A 124 3.58 -2.07 -15.69
N ALA A 125 4.50 -1.66 -16.58
CA ALA A 125 4.72 -2.36 -17.84
C ALA A 125 5.30 -3.77 -17.67
N ASN A 126 5.98 -4.02 -16.55
CA ASN A 126 6.63 -5.30 -16.25
C ASN A 126 6.32 -5.74 -14.81
N SER A 127 5.55 -6.78 -14.67
CA SER A 127 5.21 -7.38 -13.38
C SER A 127 6.41 -8.08 -12.68
N ASP A 128 7.43 -8.48 -13.44
CA ASP A 128 8.64 -9.08 -12.85
C ASP A 128 9.39 -8.05 -12.00
N THR A 129 9.40 -6.77 -12.45
CA THR A 129 9.95 -5.66 -11.66
C THR A 129 9.23 -5.48 -10.32
N PHE A 130 7.90 -5.63 -10.31
CA PHE A 130 7.12 -5.62 -9.06
C PHE A 130 7.56 -6.75 -8.13
N VAL A 131 7.66 -7.98 -8.63
CA VAL A 131 8.06 -9.14 -7.83
C VAL A 131 9.46 -8.98 -7.28
N GLU A 132 10.42 -8.51 -8.10
CA GLU A 132 11.80 -8.28 -7.69
C GLU A 132 11.89 -7.22 -6.59
N GLN A 133 11.27 -6.08 -6.78
CA GLN A 133 11.32 -4.97 -5.83
C GLN A 133 10.56 -5.28 -4.53
N TYR A 134 9.42 -5.96 -4.62
CA TYR A 134 8.71 -6.40 -3.42
C TYR A 134 9.53 -7.44 -2.65
N GLY A 135 10.20 -8.34 -3.37
CA GLY A 135 11.14 -9.29 -2.78
C GLY A 135 12.28 -8.62 -2.03
N ALA A 136 12.88 -7.57 -2.60
CA ALA A 136 13.91 -6.78 -1.94
C ALA A 136 13.38 -6.04 -0.70
N LEU A 137 12.16 -5.51 -0.77
CA LEU A 137 11.51 -4.86 0.37
C LEU A 137 11.28 -5.84 1.53
N ILE A 138 10.84 -7.07 1.24
CA ILE A 138 10.68 -8.14 2.25
C ILE A 138 12.02 -8.49 2.88
N ASP A 139 13.08 -8.65 2.09
CA ASP A 139 14.41 -8.97 2.60
C ASP A 139 14.94 -7.85 3.51
N LYS A 140 14.67 -6.59 3.15
CA LYS A 140 15.03 -5.45 3.97
C LYS A 140 14.25 -5.44 5.29
N ALA A 141 12.94 -5.70 5.27
CA ALA A 141 12.13 -5.85 6.48
C ALA A 141 12.66 -6.94 7.40
N LYS A 142 13.03 -8.12 6.85
CA LYS A 142 13.64 -9.22 7.61
C LYS A 142 14.98 -8.83 8.22
N SER A 143 15.77 -8.01 7.54
CA SER A 143 17.08 -7.56 8.06
C SER A 143 16.94 -6.68 9.31
N TYR A 144 15.85 -5.91 9.42
CA TYR A 144 15.55 -5.09 10.59
C TYR A 144 14.78 -5.84 11.67
N GLN A 145 13.93 -6.79 11.27
CA GLN A 145 12.96 -7.47 12.14
C GLN A 145 13.02 -8.98 11.91
N SER A 146 14.17 -9.59 12.27
CA SER A 146 14.49 -10.98 11.93
C SER A 146 13.56 -12.03 12.55
N THR A 147 12.85 -11.68 13.63
CA THR A 147 11.91 -12.58 14.34
C THR A 147 10.45 -12.29 14.03
N ALA A 148 10.16 -11.19 13.34
CA ALA A 148 8.79 -10.81 13.01
C ALA A 148 8.18 -11.77 11.98
N LYS A 149 6.92 -12.12 12.17
CA LYS A 149 6.14 -12.82 11.16
C LYS A 149 5.61 -11.80 10.15
N ILE A 150 6.02 -11.93 8.89
CA ILE A 150 5.62 -11.02 7.81
C ILE A 150 4.42 -11.58 7.08
N TYR A 151 3.45 -10.71 6.79
CA TYR A 151 2.22 -11.00 6.06
C TYR A 151 2.14 -10.08 4.83
N LEU A 152 1.96 -10.67 3.66
CA LEU A 152 1.65 -9.96 2.42
C LEU A 152 0.16 -10.05 2.15
N PHE A 153 -0.51 -8.92 2.05
CA PHE A 153 -1.95 -8.88 1.77
C PHE A 153 -2.21 -9.02 0.27
N ALA A 154 -3.27 -9.75 -0.05
CA ALA A 154 -3.85 -9.70 -1.38
C ALA A 154 -4.39 -8.28 -1.67
N ILE A 155 -4.37 -7.88 -2.93
CA ILE A 155 -5.06 -6.68 -3.40
C ILE A 155 -6.56 -6.99 -3.39
N THR A 156 -7.35 -6.11 -2.78
CA THR A 156 -8.81 -6.27 -2.74
C THR A 156 -9.45 -6.02 -4.11
N PRO A 157 -10.60 -6.65 -4.41
CA PRO A 157 -11.30 -6.39 -5.67
C PRO A 157 -11.84 -4.96 -5.71
N VAL A 158 -11.93 -4.42 -6.93
CA VAL A 158 -12.58 -3.14 -7.19
C VAL A 158 -14.00 -3.33 -7.68
N THR A 159 -14.81 -2.28 -7.60
CA THR A 159 -16.18 -2.31 -8.14
C THR A 159 -16.20 -2.61 -9.63
N LYS A 160 -17.34 -3.11 -10.14
CA LYS A 160 -17.49 -3.34 -11.58
C LYS A 160 -17.22 -2.09 -12.40
N GLU A 161 -17.69 -0.93 -11.95
CA GLU A 161 -17.48 0.35 -12.64
C GLU A 161 -15.99 0.70 -12.76
N VAL A 162 -15.22 0.59 -11.66
CA VAL A 162 -13.77 0.84 -11.66
C VAL A 162 -13.05 -0.17 -12.56
N SER A 163 -13.44 -1.44 -12.48
CA SER A 163 -12.86 -2.50 -13.30
C SER A 163 -13.13 -2.29 -14.79
N ASP A 164 -14.35 -1.89 -15.16
CA ASP A 164 -14.72 -1.64 -16.56
C ASP A 164 -14.03 -0.37 -17.12
N ASN A 165 -13.83 0.66 -16.30
CA ASN A 165 -13.11 1.88 -16.68
C ASN A 165 -11.62 1.63 -16.88
N ASN A 166 -11.05 0.66 -16.23
CA ASN A 166 -9.68 0.15 -16.40
C ASN A 166 -8.59 1.25 -16.42
N VAL A 167 -8.74 2.27 -15.60
CA VAL A 167 -7.75 3.34 -15.47
C VAL A 167 -6.47 2.77 -14.86
N ASP A 168 -5.32 3.06 -15.46
CA ASP A 168 -4.01 2.56 -15.04
C ASP A 168 -3.97 1.03 -14.84
N ASN A 169 -4.70 0.30 -15.69
CA ASN A 169 -4.84 -1.14 -15.66
C ASN A 169 -5.48 -1.67 -14.35
N THR A 170 -6.24 -0.81 -13.65
CA THR A 170 -6.97 -1.16 -12.43
C THR A 170 -8.26 -1.89 -12.77
N ASN A 171 -8.18 -3.22 -12.86
CA ASN A 171 -9.30 -4.09 -13.12
C ASN A 171 -9.14 -5.42 -12.37
N ASN A 172 -10.24 -6.13 -12.16
CA ASN A 172 -10.24 -7.35 -11.35
C ASN A 172 -9.45 -8.51 -12.01
N GLU A 173 -9.34 -8.56 -13.34
CA GLU A 173 -8.50 -9.55 -14.00
C GLU A 173 -7.02 -9.34 -13.69
N GLN A 174 -6.56 -8.10 -13.74
CA GLN A 174 -5.19 -7.74 -13.41
C GLN A 174 -4.89 -7.93 -11.91
N ILE A 175 -5.85 -7.61 -11.03
CA ILE A 175 -5.73 -7.84 -9.59
C ILE A 175 -5.53 -9.33 -9.29
N VAL A 176 -6.30 -10.23 -9.91
CA VAL A 176 -6.12 -11.67 -9.75
C VAL A 176 -4.71 -12.11 -10.16
N LYS A 177 -4.20 -11.60 -11.29
CA LYS A 177 -2.82 -11.91 -11.73
C LYS A 177 -1.76 -11.46 -10.72
N TYR A 178 -1.91 -10.24 -10.19
CA TYR A 178 -0.98 -9.73 -9.19
C TYR A 178 -1.08 -10.49 -7.86
N ASN A 179 -2.28 -10.89 -7.44
CA ASN A 179 -2.47 -11.71 -6.24
C ASN A 179 -1.78 -13.08 -6.35
N GLU A 180 -1.79 -13.70 -7.53
CA GLU A 180 -1.02 -14.92 -7.78
C GLU A 180 0.51 -14.67 -7.70
N LEU A 181 0.99 -13.51 -8.17
CA LEU A 181 2.40 -13.13 -8.02
C LEU A 181 2.78 -12.90 -6.55
N ILE A 182 1.94 -12.19 -5.79
CA ILE A 182 2.14 -11.95 -4.35
C ILE A 182 2.17 -13.28 -3.59
N LYS A 183 1.26 -14.19 -3.90
CA LYS A 183 1.19 -15.52 -3.28
C LYS A 183 2.47 -16.33 -3.52
N LYS A 184 2.93 -16.42 -4.78
CA LYS A 184 4.19 -17.10 -5.14
C LYS A 184 5.41 -16.45 -4.48
N LEU A 185 5.42 -15.11 -4.42
CA LEU A 185 6.47 -14.37 -3.74
C LEU A 185 6.48 -14.68 -2.24
N ALA A 186 5.32 -14.72 -1.60
CA ALA A 186 5.21 -15.07 -0.19
C ALA A 186 5.77 -16.48 0.09
N GLU A 187 5.41 -17.46 -0.75
CA GLU A 187 5.94 -18.82 -0.67
C GLU A 187 7.46 -18.85 -0.83
N SER A 188 8.00 -18.17 -1.85
CA SER A 188 9.45 -18.14 -2.13
C SER A 188 10.26 -17.46 -1.04
N LYS A 189 9.68 -16.44 -0.38
CA LYS A 189 10.31 -15.70 0.71
C LYS A 189 10.05 -16.32 2.09
N GLY A 190 9.22 -17.38 2.19
CA GLY A 190 8.86 -17.99 3.46
C GLY A 190 8.12 -17.02 4.40
N VAL A 191 7.20 -16.23 3.83
CA VAL A 191 6.31 -15.30 4.55
C VAL A 191 4.86 -15.69 4.30
N VAL A 192 3.92 -15.09 5.02
CA VAL A 192 2.50 -15.48 4.93
C VAL A 192 1.80 -14.67 3.84
N TYR A 193 1.08 -15.33 2.97
CA TYR A 193 0.09 -14.69 2.11
C TYR A 193 -1.25 -14.58 2.87
N ALA A 194 -1.75 -13.37 3.00
CA ALA A 194 -3.05 -13.09 3.61
C ALA A 194 -4.07 -12.84 2.50
N ASP A 195 -4.89 -13.86 2.24
CA ASP A 195 -5.95 -13.79 1.24
C ASP A 195 -7.13 -12.98 1.79
N VAL A 196 -7.28 -11.77 1.26
CA VAL A 196 -8.37 -10.83 1.60
C VAL A 196 -9.20 -10.44 0.38
N TYR A 197 -9.01 -11.19 -0.74
CA TYR A 197 -9.71 -11.00 -2.02
C TYR A 197 -11.17 -11.50 -1.97
#